data_1cd7d7841d4af50fcc09cb3284e4d84b
#
_entry.id   1cd7d7841d4af50fcc09cb3284e4d84b
#
_cell.length_a   1.000
_cell.length_b   1.000
_cell.length_c   1.000
_cell.angle_alpha   90.00
_cell.angle_beta   90.00
_cell.angle_gamma   90.00
#
_symmetry.space_group_name_H-M   'P 1'
#
loop_
_entity.id
_entity.type
_entity.pdbx_description
1 polymer ?
#
loop_
_entity_poly.entity_id
_entity_poly.type
_entity_poly.pdbx_seq_one_letter_code
_entity_poly.pdbx_strand_id
1 'polypeptide(L)'
;MSIKRWIFPLLALAMLVGLAACGGGAPKVDWELKISGNVSNPLTLSYQDLAGMEQVDLKEILMEKSTGEDEVTSWSGVPLKDLLSQAGVGDFTTITALASDGYAIEISADELGHAIVALKDKGEWIAEATPDKGPIRLVTPDTPGNRWVFQLTEIQVNQ
;
A
#
# COMPACT_ATOMS: atom_id res chain seq x y z
N MET A 1 44.64 -21.91 61.85
CA MET A 1 44.27 -22.65 60.63
C MET A 1 43.23 -21.83 59.93
N SER A 2 43.60 -21.07 58.91
CA SER A 2 42.71 -20.14 58.22
C SER A 2 42.22 -20.76 56.89
N ILE A 3 40.91 -20.96 56.80
CA ILE A 3 40.25 -21.44 55.61
C ILE A 3 39.93 -20.24 54.72
N LYS A 4 40.70 -20.05 53.66
CA LYS A 4 40.44 -19.04 52.60
C LYS A 4 39.24 -19.49 51.78
N ARG A 5 38.11 -18.78 51.93
CA ARG A 5 36.93 -18.92 51.09
C ARG A 5 37.18 -18.10 49.80
N TRP A 6 37.33 -18.78 48.69
CA TRP A 6 37.34 -18.19 47.36
C TRP A 6 35.91 -17.96 46.91
N ILE A 7 35.56 -16.70 46.77
CA ILE A 7 34.31 -16.27 46.17
C ILE A 7 34.58 -16.03 44.70
N PHE A 8 34.05 -16.89 43.84
CA PHE A 8 34.01 -16.65 42.38
C PHE A 8 32.86 -15.69 42.09
N PRO A 9 33.10 -14.55 41.40
CA PRO A 9 32.02 -13.76 40.85
C PRO A 9 31.54 -14.43 39.56
N LEU A 10 30.31 -14.89 39.55
CA LEU A 10 29.58 -15.33 38.36
C LEU A 10 29.30 -14.10 37.49
N LEU A 11 30.07 -13.97 36.39
CA LEU A 11 29.84 -12.95 35.37
C LEU A 11 28.64 -13.41 34.54
N ALA A 12 27.44 -12.90 34.85
CA ALA A 12 26.26 -13.07 34.04
C ALA A 12 26.39 -12.20 32.78
N LEU A 13 26.85 -12.83 31.71
CA LEU A 13 26.86 -12.25 30.37
C LEU A 13 25.41 -12.22 29.85
N ALA A 14 24.71 -11.10 30.04
CA ALA A 14 23.42 -10.85 29.46
C ALA A 14 23.63 -10.65 27.95
N MET A 15 23.34 -11.69 27.16
CA MET A 15 23.18 -11.54 25.69
C MET A 15 21.93 -10.72 25.43
N LEU A 16 22.11 -9.44 25.13
CA LEU A 16 21.12 -8.63 24.44
C LEU A 16 21.01 -9.19 23.01
N VAL A 17 20.02 -10.06 22.80
CA VAL A 17 19.55 -10.38 21.46
C VAL A 17 18.81 -9.13 20.96
N GLY A 18 19.54 -8.28 20.26
CA GLY A 18 18.93 -7.20 19.48
C GLY A 18 18.02 -7.83 18.43
N LEU A 19 16.71 -7.77 18.64
CA LEU A 19 15.76 -7.90 17.55
C LEU A 19 16.03 -6.71 16.60
N ALA A 20 16.80 -6.97 15.54
CA ALA A 20 16.82 -6.12 14.39
C ALA A 20 15.41 -6.23 13.77
N ALA A 21 14.51 -5.33 14.17
CA ALA A 21 13.29 -5.07 13.42
C ALA A 21 13.74 -4.50 12.09
N CYS A 22 13.90 -5.35 11.07
CA CYS A 22 13.97 -4.97 9.67
C CYS A 22 12.59 -4.48 9.24
N GLY A 23 12.18 -3.32 9.74
CA GLY A 23 11.08 -2.51 9.26
C GLY A 23 11.69 -1.19 8.83
N GLY A 24 12.28 -1.13 7.65
CA GLY A 24 12.64 0.13 7.03
C GLY A 24 11.39 0.99 6.98
N GLY A 25 11.42 2.20 7.56
CA GLY A 25 10.33 3.16 7.48
C GLY A 25 9.96 3.43 6.02
N ALA A 26 8.77 3.99 5.78
CA ALA A 26 8.35 4.34 4.43
C ALA A 26 9.38 5.28 3.78
N PRO A 27 9.73 5.07 2.50
CA PRO A 27 10.63 5.94 1.79
C PRO A 27 10.06 7.36 1.67
N LYS A 28 10.92 8.37 1.60
CA LYS A 28 10.50 9.75 1.37
C LYS A 28 10.28 9.95 -0.12
N VAL A 29 9.03 10.12 -0.50
CA VAL A 29 8.60 10.29 -1.89
C VAL A 29 7.78 11.56 -2.01
N ASP A 30 8.09 12.36 -3.01
CA ASP A 30 7.29 13.54 -3.39
C ASP A 30 6.19 13.10 -4.35
N TRP A 31 5.06 12.70 -3.78
CA TRP A 31 3.89 12.22 -4.52
C TRP A 31 2.61 12.54 -3.78
N GLU A 32 1.58 12.89 -4.52
CA GLU A 32 0.24 13.15 -3.99
C GLU A 32 -0.81 12.32 -4.72
N LEU A 33 -1.78 11.83 -3.96
CA LEU A 33 -3.01 11.23 -4.46
C LEU A 33 -4.17 12.19 -4.18
N LYS A 34 -4.92 12.53 -5.23
CA LYS A 34 -6.16 13.30 -5.12
C LYS A 34 -7.36 12.40 -5.16
N ILE A 35 -8.37 12.72 -4.35
CA ILE A 35 -9.71 12.12 -4.44
C ILE A 35 -10.70 13.26 -4.62
N SER A 36 -11.42 13.24 -5.73
CA SER A 36 -12.26 14.34 -6.21
C SER A 36 -13.56 13.83 -6.84
N GLY A 37 -14.29 14.71 -7.48
CA GLY A 37 -15.56 14.39 -8.13
C GLY A 37 -16.74 14.47 -7.18
N ASN A 38 -17.62 13.49 -7.15
CA ASN A 38 -18.80 13.46 -6.30
C ASN A 38 -18.46 13.09 -4.85
N VAL A 39 -17.76 13.96 -4.16
CA VAL A 39 -17.29 13.80 -2.77
C VAL A 39 -17.66 15.03 -1.93
N SER A 40 -17.98 14.82 -0.65
CA SER A 40 -18.28 15.94 0.26
C SER A 40 -17.03 16.64 0.78
N ASN A 41 -15.89 15.92 0.80
CA ASN A 41 -14.61 16.38 1.32
C ASN A 41 -13.47 15.93 0.39
N PRO A 42 -13.16 16.69 -0.68
CA PRO A 42 -12.05 16.35 -1.56
C PRO A 42 -10.74 16.20 -0.77
N LEU A 43 -9.94 15.17 -1.09
CA LEU A 43 -8.69 14.87 -0.41
C LEU A 43 -7.49 15.11 -1.31
N THR A 44 -6.39 15.56 -0.73
CA THR A 44 -5.05 15.51 -1.30
C THR A 44 -4.15 14.89 -0.25
N LEU A 45 -3.68 13.69 -0.50
CA LEU A 45 -2.90 12.88 0.43
C LEU A 45 -1.49 12.73 -0.09
N SER A 46 -0.50 13.10 0.71
CA SER A 46 0.89 12.83 0.39
C SER A 46 1.19 11.33 0.49
N TYR A 47 2.29 10.90 -0.14
CA TYR A 47 2.78 9.52 0.02
C TYR A 47 2.98 9.15 1.49
N GLN A 48 3.45 10.09 2.32
CA GLN A 48 3.67 9.87 3.75
C GLN A 48 2.35 9.70 4.52
N ASP A 49 1.30 10.44 4.13
CA ASP A 49 -0.03 10.25 4.72
C ASP A 49 -0.54 8.85 4.44
N LEU A 50 -0.47 8.39 3.19
CA LEU A 50 -0.86 7.03 2.79
C LEU A 50 -0.03 5.96 3.51
N ALA A 51 1.28 6.15 3.61
CA ALA A 51 2.18 5.21 4.28
C ALA A 51 1.93 5.13 5.80
N GLY A 52 1.40 6.20 6.41
CA GLY A 52 1.03 6.27 7.82
C GLY A 52 -0.36 5.72 8.15
N MET A 53 -1.20 5.48 7.14
CA MET A 53 -2.54 4.89 7.32
C MET A 53 -2.47 3.39 7.60
N GLU A 54 -3.56 2.84 8.12
CA GLU A 54 -3.72 1.38 8.26
C GLU A 54 -3.71 0.71 6.89
N GLN A 55 -2.85 -0.28 6.73
CA GLN A 55 -2.69 -1.03 5.49
C GLN A 55 -3.22 -2.45 5.65
N VAL A 56 -3.73 -3.00 4.57
CA VAL A 56 -4.11 -4.40 4.46
C VAL A 56 -3.20 -5.13 3.50
N ASP A 57 -3.03 -6.43 3.73
CA ASP A 57 -2.28 -7.33 2.85
C ASP A 57 -3.27 -8.13 1.99
N LEU A 58 -3.11 -8.01 0.68
CA LEU A 58 -3.76 -8.87 -0.31
C LEU A 58 -2.73 -9.93 -0.74
N LYS A 59 -2.93 -11.18 -0.29
CA LYS A 59 -1.98 -12.28 -0.56
C LYS A 59 -2.51 -13.20 -1.63
N GLU A 60 -1.59 -13.69 -2.48
CA GLU A 60 -1.88 -14.72 -3.48
C GLU A 60 -3.04 -14.35 -4.42
N ILE A 61 -3.05 -13.10 -4.91
CA ILE A 61 -4.05 -12.61 -5.85
C ILE A 61 -3.63 -12.96 -7.26
N LEU A 62 -4.54 -13.59 -8.01
CA LEU A 62 -4.35 -13.83 -9.43
C LEU A 62 -4.49 -12.50 -10.20
N MET A 63 -3.43 -12.07 -10.83
CA MET A 63 -3.43 -10.96 -11.79
C MET A 63 -3.57 -11.53 -13.19
N GLU A 64 -4.79 -11.47 -13.73
CA GLU A 64 -5.05 -11.87 -15.12
C GLU A 64 -4.40 -10.86 -16.07
N LYS A 65 -3.51 -11.32 -16.93
CA LYS A 65 -2.81 -10.48 -17.90
C LYS A 65 -3.50 -10.53 -19.24
N SER A 66 -3.53 -9.40 -19.94
CA SER A 66 -4.04 -9.34 -21.33
C SER A 66 -3.11 -10.03 -22.32
N THR A 67 -1.84 -10.21 -21.96
CA THR A 67 -0.82 -10.90 -22.74
C THR A 67 0.16 -11.63 -21.81
N GLY A 68 0.61 -12.83 -22.23
CA GLY A 68 1.48 -13.67 -21.42
C GLY A 68 0.70 -14.53 -20.42
N GLU A 69 1.41 -15.13 -19.47
CA GLU A 69 0.83 -15.95 -18.42
C GLU A 69 0.34 -15.09 -17.27
N ASP A 70 -0.77 -15.50 -16.65
CA ASP A 70 -1.29 -14.90 -15.42
C ASP A 70 -0.26 -15.01 -14.29
N GLU A 71 -0.29 -14.10 -13.36
CA GLU A 71 0.70 -14.02 -12.28
C GLU A 71 0.02 -13.98 -10.91
N VAL A 72 0.49 -14.82 -9.99
CA VAL A 72 0.10 -14.71 -8.57
C VAL A 72 0.95 -13.63 -7.92
N THR A 73 0.27 -12.62 -7.38
CA THR A 73 0.90 -11.43 -6.80
C THR A 73 0.47 -11.22 -5.34
N SER A 74 1.17 -10.37 -4.62
CA SER A 74 0.81 -9.98 -3.25
C SER A 74 1.08 -8.50 -3.05
N TRP A 75 0.09 -7.78 -2.54
CA TRP A 75 0.13 -6.32 -2.42
C TRP A 75 -0.22 -5.88 -1.00
N SER A 76 0.36 -4.77 -0.55
CA SER A 76 -0.02 -4.13 0.71
C SER A 76 -0.31 -2.66 0.46
N GLY A 77 -1.38 -2.15 1.05
CA GLY A 77 -1.77 -0.76 0.88
C GLY A 77 -3.04 -0.38 1.63
N VAL A 78 -3.46 0.85 1.42
CA VAL A 78 -4.64 1.43 2.07
C VAL A 78 -5.91 0.97 1.35
N PRO A 79 -6.93 0.42 2.06
CA PRO A 79 -8.20 0.07 1.44
C PRO A 79 -8.84 1.28 0.75
N LEU A 80 -9.23 1.13 -0.51
CA LEU A 80 -9.88 2.23 -1.24
C LEU A 80 -11.15 2.71 -0.55
N LYS A 81 -11.94 1.79 0.00
CA LYS A 81 -13.17 2.11 0.74
C LYS A 81 -12.94 3.09 1.91
N ASP A 82 -11.79 3.00 2.59
CA ASP A 82 -11.48 3.86 3.72
C ASP A 82 -11.15 5.28 3.24
N LEU A 83 -10.45 5.40 2.12
CA LEU A 83 -10.18 6.67 1.46
C LEU A 83 -11.47 7.33 0.94
N LEU A 84 -12.35 6.56 0.31
CA LEU A 84 -13.65 7.05 -0.16
C LEU A 84 -14.55 7.47 1.01
N SER A 85 -14.54 6.73 2.10
CA SER A 85 -15.26 7.11 3.33
C SER A 85 -14.72 8.42 3.92
N GLN A 86 -13.41 8.60 3.98
CA GLN A 86 -12.78 9.84 4.45
C GLN A 86 -13.10 11.04 3.55
N ALA A 87 -13.22 10.80 2.23
CA ALA A 87 -13.66 11.80 1.27
C ALA A 87 -15.16 12.11 1.36
N GLY A 88 -15.91 11.39 2.19
CA GLY A 88 -17.35 11.57 2.35
C GLY A 88 -18.13 11.20 1.10
N VAL A 89 -17.74 10.09 0.46
CA VAL A 89 -18.43 9.54 -0.72
C VAL A 89 -19.73 8.88 -0.25
N GLY A 90 -20.84 9.27 -0.88
CA GLY A 90 -22.14 8.62 -0.76
C GLY A 90 -22.32 7.51 -1.80
N ASP A 91 -23.54 7.40 -2.33
CA ASP A 91 -23.79 6.48 -3.46
C ASP A 91 -23.06 6.99 -4.72
N PHE A 92 -22.43 6.08 -5.44
CA PHE A 92 -21.73 6.36 -6.68
C PHE A 92 -21.80 5.15 -7.63
N THR A 93 -21.63 5.38 -8.91
CA THR A 93 -21.70 4.31 -9.92
C THR A 93 -20.32 3.82 -10.36
N THR A 94 -19.39 4.76 -10.56
CA THR A 94 -18.03 4.45 -11.02
C THR A 94 -17.00 5.35 -10.37
N ILE A 95 -15.74 4.98 -10.48
CA ILE A 95 -14.61 5.87 -10.30
C ILE A 95 -13.84 5.98 -11.62
N THR A 96 -13.19 7.13 -11.86
CA THR A 96 -12.14 7.25 -12.87
C THR A 96 -10.80 7.33 -12.15
N ALA A 97 -9.93 6.36 -12.40
CA ALA A 97 -8.56 6.35 -11.89
C ALA A 97 -7.61 6.90 -12.95
N LEU A 98 -6.77 7.88 -12.55
CA LEU A 98 -5.85 8.59 -13.44
C LEU A 98 -4.40 8.33 -13.01
N ALA A 99 -3.55 8.05 -13.98
CA ALA A 99 -2.11 7.92 -13.80
C ALA A 99 -1.36 9.20 -14.22
N SER A 100 -0.11 9.32 -13.80
CA SER A 100 0.74 10.47 -14.09
C SER A 100 1.07 10.64 -15.58
N ASP A 101 1.02 9.57 -16.35
CA ASP A 101 1.26 9.55 -17.81
C ASP A 101 0.01 9.91 -18.65
N GLY A 102 -1.13 10.19 -17.97
CA GLY A 102 -2.40 10.51 -18.61
C GLY A 102 -3.28 9.29 -18.89
N TYR A 103 -2.85 8.07 -18.53
CA TYR A 103 -3.74 6.92 -18.58
C TYR A 103 -4.91 7.14 -17.63
N ALA A 104 -6.12 6.85 -18.10
CA ALA A 104 -7.34 6.95 -17.31
C ALA A 104 -8.24 5.76 -17.60
N ILE A 105 -8.84 5.20 -16.55
CA ILE A 105 -9.78 4.10 -16.68
C ILE A 105 -10.96 4.28 -15.73
N GLU A 106 -12.15 3.95 -16.23
CA GLU A 106 -13.37 3.91 -15.41
C GLU A 106 -13.58 2.49 -14.87
N ILE A 107 -13.90 2.39 -13.58
CA ILE A 107 -14.14 1.14 -12.85
C ILE A 107 -15.45 1.26 -12.10
N SER A 108 -16.31 0.26 -12.25
CA SER A 108 -17.63 0.23 -11.61
C SER A 108 -17.53 0.02 -10.08
N ALA A 109 -18.46 0.57 -9.34
CA ALA A 109 -18.47 0.49 -7.87
C ALA A 109 -18.50 -0.96 -7.35
N ASP A 110 -19.18 -1.87 -8.05
CA ASP A 110 -19.28 -3.29 -7.72
C ASP A 110 -17.96 -4.07 -7.93
N GLU A 111 -17.02 -3.52 -8.72
CA GLU A 111 -15.68 -4.08 -8.95
C GLU A 111 -14.63 -3.59 -7.93
N LEU A 112 -15.01 -2.76 -6.96
CA LEU A 112 -14.10 -2.09 -6.03
C LEU A 112 -14.08 -2.71 -4.62
N GLY A 113 -14.79 -3.79 -4.40
CA GLY A 113 -14.98 -4.38 -3.07
C GLY A 113 -13.68 -4.67 -2.31
N HIS A 114 -12.65 -5.11 -3.02
CA HIS A 114 -11.33 -5.45 -2.47
C HIS A 114 -10.20 -4.51 -2.95
N ALA A 115 -10.55 -3.38 -3.55
CA ALA A 115 -9.59 -2.44 -4.10
C ALA A 115 -8.72 -1.79 -3.00
N ILE A 116 -7.43 -1.64 -3.29
CA ILE A 116 -6.48 -0.93 -2.44
C ILE A 116 -5.64 0.07 -3.25
N VAL A 117 -5.19 1.12 -2.57
CA VAL A 117 -4.07 1.94 -3.03
C VAL A 117 -2.79 1.29 -2.48
N ALA A 118 -2.14 0.49 -3.30
CA ALA A 118 -0.97 -0.29 -2.93
C ALA A 118 0.29 0.57 -2.87
N LEU A 119 1.06 0.40 -1.81
CA LEU A 119 2.37 1.01 -1.59
C LEU A 119 3.50 -0.03 -1.65
N LYS A 120 3.15 -1.32 -1.48
CA LYS A 120 4.12 -2.42 -1.52
C LYS A 120 3.68 -3.52 -2.49
N ASP A 121 4.67 -4.10 -3.16
CA ASP A 121 4.58 -5.33 -3.96
C ASP A 121 5.46 -6.39 -3.31
N LYS A 122 4.89 -7.57 -2.99
CA LYS A 122 5.59 -8.70 -2.34
C LYS A 122 6.40 -8.28 -1.09
N GLY A 123 5.86 -7.29 -0.34
CA GLY A 123 6.47 -6.79 0.89
C GLY A 123 7.50 -5.68 0.71
N GLU A 124 7.91 -5.34 -0.52
CA GLU A 124 8.84 -4.27 -0.84
C GLU A 124 8.11 -2.99 -1.26
N TRP A 125 8.64 -1.82 -0.87
CA TRP A 125 8.07 -0.54 -1.28
C TRP A 125 8.20 -0.38 -2.80
N ILE A 126 7.06 -0.14 -3.49
CA ILE A 126 7.01 0.05 -4.95
C ILE A 126 7.92 1.20 -5.37
N ALA A 127 7.96 2.28 -4.57
CA ALA A 127 8.79 3.44 -4.81
C ALA A 127 10.30 3.14 -4.90
N GLU A 128 10.76 2.08 -4.23
CA GLU A 128 12.17 1.66 -4.22
C GLU A 128 12.44 0.50 -5.17
N ALA A 129 11.55 -0.51 -5.16
CA ALA A 129 11.76 -1.73 -5.93
C ALA A 129 11.45 -1.56 -7.42
N THR A 130 10.43 -0.77 -7.77
CA THR A 130 9.98 -0.53 -9.14
C THR A 130 9.56 0.92 -9.35
N PRO A 131 10.48 1.90 -9.27
CA PRO A 131 10.15 3.32 -9.29
C PRO A 131 9.47 3.77 -10.60
N ASP A 132 9.72 3.09 -11.70
CA ASP A 132 9.05 3.29 -12.99
C ASP A 132 7.56 2.87 -12.98
N LYS A 133 7.14 2.07 -12.01
CA LYS A 133 5.75 1.61 -11.83
C LYS A 133 5.07 2.19 -10.59
N GLY A 134 5.85 2.87 -9.74
CA GLY A 134 5.39 3.45 -8.48
C GLY A 134 5.20 4.96 -8.55
N PRO A 135 5.09 5.61 -7.38
CA PRO A 135 5.26 5.02 -6.04
C PRO A 135 4.03 4.31 -5.48
N ILE A 136 2.86 4.55 -6.04
CA ILE A 136 1.61 3.90 -5.64
C ILE A 136 0.87 3.34 -6.85
N ARG A 137 0.05 2.32 -6.60
CA ARG A 137 -0.73 1.65 -7.62
C ARG A 137 -2.16 1.42 -7.14
N LEU A 138 -3.15 1.64 -8.00
CA LEU A 138 -4.49 1.11 -7.74
C LEU A 138 -4.51 -0.37 -8.12
N VAL A 139 -4.79 -1.22 -7.15
CA VAL A 139 -4.98 -2.67 -7.32
C VAL A 139 -6.44 -3.01 -7.09
N THR A 140 -7.07 -3.58 -8.10
CA THR A 140 -8.50 -3.96 -8.11
C THR A 140 -8.63 -5.44 -8.40
N PRO A 141 -8.57 -6.31 -7.35
CA PRO A 141 -8.56 -7.77 -7.51
C PRO A 141 -9.74 -8.35 -8.30
N ASP A 142 -10.87 -7.65 -8.26
CA ASP A 142 -12.09 -8.06 -8.95
C ASP A 142 -12.10 -7.68 -10.45
N THR A 143 -10.97 -7.15 -10.96
CA THR A 143 -10.78 -6.81 -12.39
C THR A 143 -9.49 -7.42 -12.94
N PRO A 144 -9.39 -7.61 -14.27
CA PRO A 144 -8.13 -8.01 -14.89
C PRO A 144 -6.98 -7.02 -14.61
N GLY A 145 -5.75 -7.51 -14.54
CA GLY A 145 -4.57 -6.74 -14.15
C GLY A 145 -4.23 -5.55 -15.06
N ASN A 146 -4.69 -5.55 -16.32
CA ASN A 146 -4.55 -4.40 -17.24
C ASN A 146 -5.45 -3.20 -16.86
N ARG A 147 -6.37 -3.39 -15.92
CA ARG A 147 -7.20 -2.31 -15.35
C ARG A 147 -6.60 -1.76 -14.04
N TRP A 148 -5.52 -2.33 -13.53
CA TRP A 148 -4.80 -1.83 -12.37
C TRP A 148 -3.91 -0.66 -12.78
N VAL A 149 -4.00 0.46 -12.07
CA VAL A 149 -3.40 1.72 -12.51
C VAL A 149 -2.06 1.96 -11.81
N PHE A 150 -0.97 1.99 -12.57
CA PHE A 150 0.35 2.41 -12.11
C PHE A 150 0.42 3.92 -11.91
N GLN A 151 1.35 4.39 -11.10
CA GLN A 151 1.62 5.82 -10.92
C GLN A 151 0.34 6.63 -10.71
N LEU A 152 -0.54 6.11 -9.86
CA LEU A 152 -1.84 6.69 -9.57
C LEU A 152 -1.69 8.11 -9.01
N THR A 153 -2.39 9.09 -9.59
CA THR A 153 -2.38 10.49 -9.15
C THR A 153 -3.73 10.98 -8.69
N GLU A 154 -4.82 10.44 -9.25
CA GLU A 154 -6.17 10.91 -8.90
C GLU A 154 -7.20 9.78 -9.00
N ILE A 155 -8.18 9.83 -8.14
CA ILE A 155 -9.42 9.05 -8.19
C ILE A 155 -10.58 10.04 -8.23
N GLN A 156 -11.33 10.05 -9.32
CA GLN A 156 -12.53 10.87 -9.48
C GLN A 156 -13.76 9.98 -9.28
N VAL A 157 -14.62 10.37 -8.34
CA VAL A 157 -15.87 9.65 -8.06
C VAL A 157 -16.99 10.18 -8.95
N ASN A 158 -17.69 9.28 -9.64
CA ASN A 158 -18.76 9.61 -10.58
C ASN A 158 -20.12 9.08 -10.08
N GLN A 159 -21.19 9.80 -10.41
CA GLN A 159 -22.57 9.37 -10.15
C GLN A 159 -23.10 8.47 -11.25
#